data_5dae1c57ef4a50a5320e2b527eea6c4d
#
_entry.id   5dae1c57ef4a50a5320e2b527eea6c4d
#
_cell.length_a   1.000
_cell.length_b   1.000
_cell.length_c   1.000
_cell.angle_alpha   90.00
_cell.angle_beta   90.00
_cell.angle_gamma   90.00
#
_symmetry.space_group_name_H-M   'P 1'
#
loop_
_entity.id
_entity.type
_entity.pdbx_description
1 polymer ?
#
loop_
_entity_poly.entity_id
_entity_poly.type
_entity_poly.pdbx_seq_one_letter_code
_entity_poly.pdbx_strand_id
1 'polypeptide(L)'
;MTTFETPGKVRMRISVGSGDVQIASHPEARVDVELIPLRNDEVTRAAIDEAVVEARERGDRTEIVVEIQRKAGWGFLGRGPSVGVRVHCPQETAAEVTTASADVTTRGELADLEVKSASGDVAVESVGSLRATTASGDVSAAEVRGETNVKTASGDVEIRLALGALSLNLASGDATVGDAKGPVSVATVSGDQEIRAVEAGEVKLQSVSGDVRVGIRPGRRLWIDATSVSGSMTSELPMEGAAEGATGGDPEIELRARTVSGDVRIVRAAPAHV
;
A
#
# COMPACT_ATOMS: atom_id res chain seq x y z
N MET A 1 -18.05 -20.80 -10.25
CA MET A 1 -16.69 -20.54 -10.77
C MET A 1 -16.81 -20.26 -12.26
N THR A 2 -16.25 -19.13 -12.72
CA THR A 2 -16.26 -18.69 -14.12
C THR A 2 -14.84 -18.54 -14.60
N THR A 3 -14.50 -19.16 -15.75
CA THR A 3 -13.13 -19.14 -16.31
C THR A 3 -13.13 -18.35 -17.61
N PHE A 4 -12.11 -17.51 -17.79
CA PHE A 4 -11.87 -16.73 -18.99
C PHE A 4 -10.46 -17.00 -19.51
N GLU A 5 -10.34 -17.37 -20.78
CA GLU A 5 -9.05 -17.42 -21.46
C GLU A 5 -8.57 -15.99 -21.79
N THR A 6 -7.36 -15.67 -21.40
CA THR A 6 -6.82 -14.31 -21.49
C THR A 6 -5.43 -14.31 -22.13
N PRO A 7 -5.32 -14.44 -23.46
CA PRO A 7 -4.03 -14.58 -24.13
C PRO A 7 -3.15 -13.30 -24.14
N GLY A 8 -3.68 -12.19 -23.62
CA GLY A 8 -2.99 -10.89 -23.60
C GLY A 8 -2.84 -10.31 -22.21
N LYS A 9 -2.62 -9.00 -22.15
CA LYS A 9 -2.58 -8.27 -20.86
C LYS A 9 -3.95 -8.29 -20.22
N VAL A 10 -3.97 -8.51 -18.91
CA VAL A 10 -5.21 -8.56 -18.13
C VAL A 10 -5.33 -7.33 -17.24
N ARG A 11 -6.50 -6.72 -17.25
CA ARG A 11 -6.92 -5.74 -16.26
C ARG A 11 -8.18 -6.23 -15.55
N MET A 12 -8.20 -6.21 -14.24
CA MET A 12 -9.36 -6.58 -13.46
C MET A 12 -9.98 -5.35 -12.81
N ARG A 13 -11.31 -5.30 -12.78
CA ARG A 13 -12.07 -4.35 -11.99
C ARG A 13 -13.02 -5.12 -11.09
N ILE A 14 -12.83 -5.00 -9.78
CA ILE A 14 -13.62 -5.71 -8.78
C ILE A 14 -14.34 -4.67 -7.92
N SER A 15 -15.65 -4.78 -7.82
CA SER A 15 -16.50 -3.93 -6.98
C SER A 15 -17.33 -4.79 -6.05
N VAL A 16 -17.07 -4.70 -4.74
CA VAL A 16 -17.77 -5.48 -3.71
C VAL A 16 -18.07 -4.61 -2.49
N GLY A 17 -19.25 -4.74 -1.93
CA GLY A 17 -19.63 -3.94 -0.76
C GLY A 17 -18.98 -4.40 0.54
N SER A 18 -19.05 -5.70 0.84
CA SER A 18 -18.59 -6.31 2.08
C SER A 18 -18.25 -7.79 1.87
N GLY A 19 -17.26 -8.27 2.57
CA GLY A 19 -16.78 -9.64 2.49
C GLY A 19 -15.27 -9.71 2.44
N ASP A 20 -14.70 -10.47 1.52
CA ASP A 20 -13.28 -10.53 1.25
C ASP A 20 -12.98 -10.65 -0.25
N VAL A 21 -11.86 -10.08 -0.67
CA VAL A 21 -11.32 -10.19 -2.03
C VAL A 21 -9.95 -10.82 -1.95
N GLN A 22 -9.80 -11.99 -2.57
CA GLN A 22 -8.53 -12.70 -2.64
C GLN A 22 -8.10 -12.79 -4.10
N ILE A 23 -6.94 -12.24 -4.43
CA ILE A 23 -6.36 -12.28 -5.77
C ILE A 23 -5.06 -13.07 -5.68
N ALA A 24 -4.95 -14.17 -6.40
CA ALA A 24 -3.74 -14.96 -6.47
C ALA A 24 -3.24 -15.04 -7.91
N SER A 25 -1.97 -14.70 -8.13
CA SER A 25 -1.39 -14.81 -9.46
C SER A 25 -0.83 -16.21 -9.72
N HIS A 26 -0.89 -16.63 -10.99
CA HIS A 26 -0.35 -17.89 -11.49
C HIS A 26 0.25 -17.71 -12.90
N PRO A 27 1.04 -18.66 -13.41
CA PRO A 27 1.69 -18.51 -14.72
C PRO A 27 0.78 -18.76 -15.94
N GLU A 28 -0.44 -19.26 -15.74
CA GLU A 28 -1.33 -19.61 -16.85
C GLU A 28 -2.08 -18.37 -17.39
N ALA A 29 -2.34 -18.36 -18.71
CA ALA A 29 -3.02 -17.24 -19.39
C ALA A 29 -4.55 -17.36 -19.30
N ARG A 30 -5.07 -17.47 -18.10
CA ARG A 30 -6.52 -17.52 -17.80
C ARG A 30 -6.84 -16.77 -16.51
N VAL A 31 -8.09 -16.37 -16.38
CA VAL A 31 -8.62 -15.82 -15.15
C VAL A 31 -9.78 -16.67 -14.67
N ASP A 32 -9.68 -17.16 -13.45
CA ASP A 32 -10.74 -17.90 -12.76
C ASP A 32 -11.35 -17.01 -11.69
N VAL A 33 -12.66 -16.86 -11.69
CA VAL A 33 -13.42 -16.08 -10.71
C VAL A 33 -14.40 -16.97 -9.98
N GLU A 34 -14.34 -16.99 -8.67
CA GLU A 34 -15.27 -17.70 -7.81
C GLU A 34 -15.93 -16.72 -6.82
N LEU A 35 -17.25 -16.75 -6.75
CA LEU A 35 -18.03 -16.01 -5.76
C LEU A 35 -18.51 -16.95 -4.67
N ILE A 36 -18.26 -16.59 -3.40
CA ILE A 36 -18.53 -17.45 -2.25
C ILE A 36 -19.44 -16.70 -1.29
N PRO A 37 -20.57 -17.30 -0.88
CA PRO A 37 -21.38 -16.71 0.17
C PRO A 37 -20.67 -16.84 1.53
N LEU A 38 -20.28 -15.72 2.12
CA LEU A 38 -19.68 -15.71 3.47
C LEU A 38 -20.76 -15.76 4.56
N ARG A 39 -22.02 -15.50 4.18
CA ARG A 39 -23.19 -15.69 5.03
C ARG A 39 -24.25 -16.50 4.31
N ASN A 40 -24.89 -17.39 5.08
CA ASN A 40 -25.93 -18.25 4.55
C ASN A 40 -27.32 -17.58 4.66
N ASP A 41 -27.46 -16.37 4.12
CA ASP A 41 -28.72 -15.61 4.07
C ASP A 41 -29.17 -15.40 2.62
N GLU A 42 -30.47 -15.10 2.46
CA GLU A 42 -31.10 -14.90 1.15
C GLU A 42 -30.52 -13.68 0.42
N VAL A 43 -30.17 -12.62 1.19
CA VAL A 43 -29.60 -11.39 0.64
C VAL A 43 -28.23 -11.65 0.00
N THR A 44 -27.38 -12.44 0.65
CA THR A 44 -26.06 -12.80 0.11
C THR A 44 -26.18 -13.71 -1.11
N ARG A 45 -27.11 -14.68 -1.11
CA ARG A 45 -27.33 -15.54 -2.28
C ARG A 45 -27.86 -14.73 -3.46
N ALA A 46 -28.88 -13.89 -3.26
CA ALA A 46 -29.41 -13.04 -4.31
C ALA A 46 -28.34 -12.09 -4.88
N ALA A 47 -27.43 -11.56 -4.05
CA ALA A 47 -26.34 -10.73 -4.53
C ALA A 47 -25.35 -11.49 -5.42
N ILE A 48 -25.11 -12.77 -5.14
CA ILE A 48 -24.28 -13.64 -5.98
C ILE A 48 -24.99 -14.00 -7.29
N ASP A 49 -26.28 -14.32 -7.24
CA ASP A 49 -27.06 -14.65 -8.43
C ASP A 49 -27.21 -13.48 -9.41
N GLU A 50 -27.16 -12.25 -8.90
CA GLU A 50 -27.25 -11.01 -9.69
C GLU A 50 -25.88 -10.39 -9.98
N ALA A 51 -24.79 -11.00 -9.50
CA ALA A 51 -23.44 -10.49 -9.73
C ALA A 51 -23.09 -10.51 -11.23
N VAL A 52 -22.43 -9.45 -11.67
CA VAL A 52 -21.88 -9.38 -13.01
C VAL A 52 -20.45 -9.91 -12.98
N VAL A 53 -20.18 -10.96 -13.74
CA VAL A 53 -18.83 -11.50 -13.95
C VAL A 53 -18.63 -11.68 -15.44
N GLU A 54 -17.89 -10.77 -16.06
CA GLU A 54 -17.74 -10.75 -17.52
C GLU A 54 -16.34 -10.36 -17.96
N ALA A 55 -15.97 -10.83 -19.15
CA ALA A 55 -14.75 -10.42 -19.84
C ALA A 55 -15.12 -9.48 -21.00
N ARG A 56 -14.40 -8.37 -21.12
CA ARG A 56 -14.52 -7.40 -22.19
C ARG A 56 -13.18 -7.27 -22.91
N GLU A 57 -13.18 -7.48 -24.19
CA GLU A 57 -11.97 -7.25 -25.00
C GLU A 57 -11.85 -5.75 -25.31
N ARG A 58 -10.68 -5.18 -25.04
CA ARG A 58 -10.31 -3.79 -25.36
C ARG A 58 -8.96 -3.73 -26.05
N GLY A 59 -8.95 -3.92 -27.38
CA GLY A 59 -7.72 -3.93 -28.16
C GLY A 59 -6.85 -5.14 -27.83
N ASP A 60 -5.65 -4.90 -27.26
CA ASP A 60 -4.68 -5.91 -26.84
C ASP A 60 -4.87 -6.38 -25.39
N ARG A 61 -5.95 -5.95 -24.72
CA ARG A 61 -6.20 -6.23 -23.31
C ARG A 61 -7.54 -6.89 -23.10
N THR A 62 -7.58 -7.81 -22.15
CA THR A 62 -8.83 -8.36 -21.61
C THR A 62 -9.15 -7.67 -20.29
N GLU A 63 -10.29 -7.02 -20.22
CA GLU A 63 -10.81 -6.43 -18.96
C GLU A 63 -11.80 -7.41 -18.34
N ILE A 64 -11.48 -7.91 -17.13
CA ILE A 64 -12.39 -8.73 -16.34
C ILE A 64 -13.12 -7.82 -15.35
N VAL A 65 -14.42 -7.83 -15.39
CA VAL A 65 -15.29 -7.05 -14.52
C VAL A 65 -16.02 -7.99 -13.57
N VAL A 66 -15.85 -7.75 -12.26
CA VAL A 66 -16.60 -8.41 -11.20
C VAL A 66 -17.32 -7.34 -10.40
N GLU A 67 -18.64 -7.29 -10.52
CA GLU A 67 -19.46 -6.29 -9.84
C GLU A 67 -20.57 -6.95 -9.05
N ILE A 68 -20.56 -6.72 -7.73
CA ILE A 68 -21.59 -7.17 -6.82
C ILE A 68 -22.43 -5.95 -6.43
N GLN A 69 -23.60 -5.84 -7.06
CA GLN A 69 -24.48 -4.68 -6.94
C GLN A 69 -25.06 -4.57 -5.52
N ARG A 70 -25.10 -3.34 -5.01
CA ARG A 70 -25.88 -3.00 -3.82
C ARG A 70 -27.23 -2.48 -4.25
N LYS A 71 -28.30 -3.23 -4.04
CA LYS A 71 -29.66 -2.70 -4.27
C LYS A 71 -29.97 -1.57 -3.29
N ALA A 72 -30.52 -0.47 -3.82
CA ALA A 72 -31.09 0.57 -2.99
C ALA A 72 -32.24 -0.03 -2.16
N GLY A 73 -32.14 0.02 -0.83
CA GLY A 73 -33.12 -0.57 0.09
C GLY A 73 -32.55 -1.66 1.01
N TRP A 74 -31.44 -2.28 0.69
CA TRP A 74 -30.80 -3.31 1.55
C TRP A 74 -30.10 -2.74 2.78
N GLY A 75 -29.94 -1.43 2.88
CA GLY A 75 -29.12 -0.78 3.92
C GLY A 75 -29.86 -0.02 5.01
N PHE A 76 -31.20 0.11 4.97
CA PHE A 76 -31.88 0.97 5.94
C PHE A 76 -32.26 0.26 7.26
N LEU A 77 -32.39 -1.08 7.27
CA LEU A 77 -32.74 -1.88 8.45
C LEU A 77 -32.05 -3.27 8.50
N GLY A 78 -31.13 -3.61 7.58
CA GLY A 78 -30.51 -4.94 7.52
C GLY A 78 -29.01 -4.89 7.19
N ARG A 79 -28.29 -5.96 7.54
CA ARG A 79 -26.89 -6.18 7.13
C ARG A 79 -26.87 -6.42 5.63
N GLY A 80 -26.02 -5.69 4.87
CA GLY A 80 -25.80 -5.90 3.42
C GLY A 80 -25.22 -7.30 3.12
N PRO A 81 -25.16 -7.73 1.85
CA PRO A 81 -24.58 -9.00 1.46
C PRO A 81 -23.12 -9.09 1.86
N SER A 82 -22.64 -10.29 2.19
CA SER A 82 -21.23 -10.55 2.48
C SER A 82 -20.72 -11.64 1.53
N VAL A 83 -19.90 -11.24 0.57
CA VAL A 83 -19.46 -12.11 -0.53
C VAL A 83 -17.94 -12.18 -0.57
N GLY A 84 -17.41 -13.40 -0.61
CA GLY A 84 -16.03 -13.66 -0.93
C GLY A 84 -15.83 -13.68 -2.44
N VAL A 85 -14.85 -12.92 -2.92
CA VAL A 85 -14.41 -12.91 -4.31
C VAL A 85 -13.03 -13.51 -4.39
N ARG A 86 -12.90 -14.72 -4.94
CA ARG A 86 -11.61 -15.36 -5.20
C ARG A 86 -11.28 -15.27 -6.67
N VAL A 87 -10.12 -14.70 -6.96
CA VAL A 87 -9.65 -14.57 -8.33
C VAL A 87 -8.26 -15.19 -8.45
N HIS A 88 -8.13 -16.08 -9.42
CA HIS A 88 -6.83 -16.55 -9.88
C HIS A 88 -6.57 -15.91 -11.24
N CYS A 89 -5.42 -15.27 -11.42
CA CYS A 89 -5.12 -14.49 -12.62
C CYS A 89 -3.67 -14.68 -13.07
N PRO A 90 -3.34 -14.36 -14.33
CA PRO A 90 -1.95 -14.35 -14.79
C PRO A 90 -1.08 -13.40 -13.97
N GLN A 91 0.21 -13.71 -13.88
CA GLN A 91 1.21 -12.76 -13.42
C GLN A 91 1.13 -11.47 -14.25
N GLU A 92 1.58 -10.34 -13.72
CA GLU A 92 1.52 -9.02 -14.38
C GLU A 92 0.08 -8.52 -14.68
N THR A 93 -0.93 -9.07 -14.03
CA THR A 93 -2.29 -8.53 -14.09
C THR A 93 -2.36 -7.20 -13.32
N ALA A 94 -3.01 -6.19 -13.92
CA ALA A 94 -3.37 -4.96 -13.22
C ALA A 94 -4.75 -5.11 -12.59
N ALA A 95 -4.92 -4.75 -11.31
CA ALA A 95 -6.17 -4.86 -10.59
C ALA A 95 -6.64 -3.54 -9.98
N GLU A 96 -7.92 -3.22 -10.14
CA GLU A 96 -8.61 -2.13 -9.46
C GLU A 96 -9.70 -2.73 -8.57
N VAL A 97 -9.62 -2.51 -7.26
CA VAL A 97 -10.58 -3.03 -6.28
C VAL A 97 -11.26 -1.86 -5.58
N THR A 98 -12.58 -1.84 -5.62
CA THR A 98 -13.40 -0.87 -4.87
C THR A 98 -14.27 -1.61 -3.88
N THR A 99 -14.15 -1.27 -2.61
CA THR A 99 -14.92 -1.91 -1.55
C THR A 99 -15.40 -0.90 -0.50
N ALA A 100 -16.42 -1.27 0.25
CA ALA A 100 -16.79 -0.49 1.43
C ALA A 100 -16.14 -1.08 2.70
N SER A 101 -16.20 -2.40 2.88
CA SER A 101 -15.67 -3.07 4.07
C SER A 101 -15.21 -4.51 3.81
N ALA A 102 -14.86 -4.83 2.57
CA ALA A 102 -14.22 -6.09 2.28
C ALA A 102 -12.70 -5.95 2.41
N ASP A 103 -12.07 -6.94 3.01
CA ASP A 103 -10.63 -7.04 3.07
C ASP A 103 -10.09 -7.47 1.70
N VAL A 104 -8.91 -6.96 1.35
CA VAL A 104 -8.25 -7.26 0.08
C VAL A 104 -6.92 -7.92 0.34
N THR A 105 -6.77 -9.15 -0.11
CA THR A 105 -5.51 -9.89 0.01
C THR A 105 -5.01 -10.28 -1.37
N THR A 106 -3.73 -9.99 -1.66
CA THR A 106 -3.09 -10.44 -2.89
C THR A 106 -1.96 -11.41 -2.58
N ARG A 107 -1.80 -12.44 -3.39
CA ARG A 107 -0.73 -13.43 -3.33
C ARG A 107 -0.05 -13.58 -4.67
N GLY A 108 1.27 -13.73 -4.64
CA GLY A 108 2.11 -13.73 -5.83
C GLY A 108 2.32 -12.32 -6.38
N GLU A 109 2.57 -12.21 -7.67
CA GLU A 109 2.99 -10.96 -8.32
C GLU A 109 1.87 -10.35 -9.15
N LEU A 110 1.58 -9.07 -8.93
CA LEU A 110 0.72 -8.25 -9.77
C LEU A 110 1.53 -7.12 -10.44
N ALA A 111 1.05 -6.62 -11.58
CA ALA A 111 1.67 -5.44 -12.21
C ALA A 111 1.31 -4.18 -11.42
N ASP A 112 0.04 -3.86 -11.34
CA ASP A 112 -0.48 -2.67 -10.67
C ASP A 112 -1.65 -3.06 -9.78
N LEU A 113 -1.73 -2.45 -8.61
CA LEU A 113 -2.87 -2.60 -7.72
C LEU A 113 -3.39 -1.23 -7.27
N GLU A 114 -4.63 -0.94 -7.60
CA GLU A 114 -5.35 0.20 -7.05
C GLU A 114 -6.48 -0.28 -6.14
N VAL A 115 -6.47 0.14 -4.87
CA VAL A 115 -7.53 -0.19 -3.90
C VAL A 115 -8.18 1.06 -3.37
N LYS A 116 -9.50 1.07 -3.38
CA LYS A 116 -10.34 2.08 -2.72
C LYS A 116 -11.23 1.38 -1.72
N SER A 117 -11.01 1.62 -0.43
CA SER A 117 -11.78 1.03 0.67
C SER A 117 -12.31 2.10 1.61
N ALA A 118 -13.43 1.84 2.27
CA ALA A 118 -13.79 2.67 3.41
C ALA A 118 -13.22 2.09 4.72
N SER A 119 -13.25 0.77 4.91
CA SER A 119 -12.79 0.17 6.19
C SER A 119 -12.25 -1.27 6.09
N GLY A 120 -12.00 -1.78 4.90
CA GLY A 120 -11.36 -3.09 4.72
C GLY A 120 -9.83 -2.96 4.73
N ASP A 121 -9.16 -3.96 5.26
CA ASP A 121 -7.72 -4.03 5.29
C ASP A 121 -7.15 -4.49 3.94
N VAL A 122 -5.94 -4.05 3.65
CA VAL A 122 -5.26 -4.36 2.38
C VAL A 122 -3.94 -5.05 2.68
N ALA A 123 -3.80 -6.30 2.27
CA ALA A 123 -2.58 -7.08 2.41
C ALA A 123 -2.03 -7.50 1.04
N VAL A 124 -0.83 -7.03 0.72
CA VAL A 124 -0.19 -7.23 -0.59
C VAL A 124 1.11 -7.99 -0.44
N GLU A 125 1.29 -9.07 -1.20
CA GLU A 125 2.55 -9.82 -1.19
C GLU A 125 3.59 -9.14 -2.10
N SER A 126 3.36 -9.03 -3.40
CA SER A 126 4.26 -8.37 -4.33
C SER A 126 3.51 -7.68 -5.46
N VAL A 127 3.90 -6.44 -5.77
CA VAL A 127 3.25 -5.65 -6.82
C VAL A 127 4.24 -4.72 -7.51
N GLY A 128 4.01 -4.45 -8.79
CA GLY A 128 4.76 -3.46 -9.56
C GLY A 128 4.50 -2.05 -9.04
N SER A 129 3.25 -1.60 -9.00
CA SER A 129 2.89 -0.33 -8.34
C SER A 129 1.67 -0.49 -7.42
N LEU A 130 1.65 0.26 -6.32
CA LEU A 130 0.57 0.25 -5.33
C LEU A 130 -0.05 1.63 -5.17
N ARG A 131 -1.35 1.71 -5.37
CA ARG A 131 -2.15 2.88 -4.98
C ARG A 131 -3.30 2.43 -4.07
N ALA A 132 -3.23 2.80 -2.80
CA ALA A 132 -4.29 2.49 -1.84
C ALA A 132 -4.88 3.76 -1.25
N THR A 133 -6.20 3.82 -1.17
CA THR A 133 -6.92 4.89 -0.47
C THR A 133 -7.96 4.24 0.43
N THR A 134 -7.82 4.44 1.72
CA THR A 134 -8.74 3.90 2.73
C THR A 134 -9.17 4.99 3.72
N ALA A 135 -10.32 4.83 4.34
CA ALA A 135 -10.69 5.73 5.43
C ALA A 135 -10.23 5.18 6.79
N SER A 136 -10.31 3.85 7.02
CA SER A 136 -9.94 3.28 8.33
C SER A 136 -9.42 1.83 8.27
N GLY A 137 -8.98 1.35 7.12
CA GLY A 137 -8.35 0.04 7.01
C GLY A 137 -6.81 0.16 7.03
N ASP A 138 -6.16 -0.86 7.52
CA ASP A 138 -4.71 -0.97 7.51
C ASP A 138 -4.20 -1.40 6.13
N VAL A 139 -3.01 -0.93 5.77
CA VAL A 139 -2.39 -1.28 4.49
C VAL A 139 -1.02 -1.90 4.74
N SER A 140 -0.86 -3.15 4.36
CA SER A 140 0.40 -3.85 4.45
C SER A 140 0.88 -4.33 3.08
N ALA A 141 2.15 -4.11 2.74
CA ALA A 141 2.76 -4.64 1.54
C ALA A 141 4.14 -5.24 1.83
N ALA A 142 4.37 -6.45 1.34
CA ALA A 142 5.66 -7.09 1.52
C ALA A 142 6.70 -6.53 0.55
N GLU A 143 6.34 -6.36 -0.72
CA GLU A 143 7.22 -5.79 -1.73
C GLU A 143 6.45 -4.92 -2.72
N VAL A 144 6.94 -3.70 -2.95
CA VAL A 144 6.51 -2.84 -4.05
C VAL A 144 7.71 -2.46 -4.89
N ARG A 145 7.69 -2.86 -6.16
CA ARG A 145 8.83 -2.68 -7.07
C ARG A 145 8.90 -1.27 -7.69
N GLY A 146 7.76 -0.66 -7.92
CA GLY A 146 7.64 0.68 -8.51
C GLY A 146 7.08 1.71 -7.54
N GLU A 147 6.19 2.56 -8.04
CA GLU A 147 5.61 3.64 -7.24
C GLU A 147 4.63 3.11 -6.18
N THR A 148 4.76 3.60 -4.96
CA THR A 148 3.82 3.38 -3.86
C THR A 148 3.15 4.69 -3.48
N ASN A 149 1.81 4.72 -3.49
CA ASN A 149 1.03 5.86 -3.02
C ASN A 149 -0.11 5.39 -2.11
N VAL A 150 0.01 5.63 -0.81
CA VAL A 150 -1.00 5.24 0.17
C VAL A 150 -1.57 6.45 0.88
N LYS A 151 -2.89 6.51 0.97
CA LYS A 151 -3.62 7.54 1.71
C LYS A 151 -4.60 6.89 2.66
N THR A 152 -4.51 7.21 3.94
CA THR A 152 -5.47 6.74 4.95
C THR A 152 -5.87 7.88 5.89
N ALA A 153 -7.10 7.84 6.38
CA ALA A 153 -7.52 8.76 7.42
C ALA A 153 -7.25 8.16 8.82
N SER A 154 -7.50 6.87 9.00
CA SER A 154 -7.19 6.16 10.26
C SER A 154 -6.84 4.73 9.94
N GLY A 155 -5.62 4.36 10.04
CA GLY A 155 -5.13 3.03 9.77
C GLY A 155 -3.63 3.05 9.63
N ASP A 156 -2.99 1.97 10.00
CA ASP A 156 -1.56 1.84 9.96
C ASP A 156 -1.10 1.43 8.56
N VAL A 157 0.09 1.86 8.20
CA VAL A 157 0.70 1.50 6.91
C VAL A 157 2.04 0.83 7.15
N GLU A 158 2.17 -0.42 6.70
CA GLU A 158 3.43 -1.16 6.76
C GLU A 158 3.89 -1.56 5.35
N ILE A 159 5.04 -1.04 4.91
CA ILE A 159 5.70 -1.44 3.65
C ILE A 159 7.04 -2.06 3.99
N ARG A 160 7.22 -3.36 3.79
CA ARG A 160 8.47 -4.03 4.15
C ARG A 160 9.62 -3.68 3.20
N LEU A 161 9.36 -3.66 1.89
CA LEU A 161 10.37 -3.33 0.87
C LEU A 161 9.76 -2.45 -0.21
N ALA A 162 10.29 -1.23 -0.37
CA ALA A 162 9.98 -0.31 -1.45
C ALA A 162 11.21 -0.12 -2.34
N LEU A 163 11.14 -0.57 -3.60
CA LEU A 163 12.23 -0.41 -4.56
C LEU A 163 12.12 0.92 -5.33
N GLY A 164 10.93 1.44 -5.49
CA GLY A 164 10.64 2.71 -6.16
C GLY A 164 10.32 3.85 -5.21
N ALA A 165 9.71 4.90 -5.75
CA ALA A 165 9.28 6.06 -4.96
C ALA A 165 8.10 5.71 -4.03
N LEU A 166 8.16 6.16 -2.78
CA LEU A 166 7.17 5.92 -1.76
C LEU A 166 6.54 7.23 -1.29
N SER A 167 5.22 7.30 -1.31
CA SER A 167 4.45 8.43 -0.78
C SER A 167 3.33 7.93 0.14
N LEU A 168 3.42 8.24 1.44
CA LEU A 168 2.43 7.89 2.44
C LEU A 168 1.82 9.16 3.05
N ASN A 169 0.49 9.22 3.09
CA ASN A 169 -0.24 10.34 3.69
C ASN A 169 -1.29 9.79 4.66
N LEU A 170 -1.07 10.00 5.95
CA LEU A 170 -1.92 9.50 7.01
C LEU A 170 -2.46 10.69 7.84
N ALA A 171 -3.73 10.67 8.20
CA ALA A 171 -4.21 11.64 9.19
C ALA A 171 -3.98 11.09 10.60
N SER A 172 -4.31 9.82 10.86
CA SER A 172 -4.01 9.13 12.12
C SER A 172 -3.58 7.71 11.82
N GLY A 173 -2.57 7.23 12.50
CA GLY A 173 -1.99 5.91 12.32
C GLY A 173 -0.49 5.98 12.08
N ASP A 174 0.17 4.87 12.29
CA ASP A 174 1.61 4.77 12.21
C ASP A 174 2.06 4.37 10.80
N ALA A 175 3.19 4.91 10.38
CA ALA A 175 3.82 4.56 9.10
C ALA A 175 5.13 3.83 9.34
N THR A 176 5.16 2.55 9.01
CA THR A 176 6.37 1.72 9.12
C THR A 176 6.87 1.32 7.74
N VAL A 177 8.11 1.67 7.44
CA VAL A 177 8.80 1.27 6.22
C VAL A 177 10.04 0.46 6.59
N GLY A 178 10.16 -0.75 6.07
CA GLY A 178 11.33 -1.59 6.28
C GLY A 178 12.53 -1.06 5.51
N ASP A 179 12.72 -1.52 4.29
CA ASP A 179 13.78 -1.07 3.40
C ASP A 179 13.24 -0.16 2.30
N ALA A 180 13.76 1.05 2.18
CA ALA A 180 13.47 1.99 1.11
C ALA A 180 14.73 2.19 0.23
N LYS A 181 14.61 1.88 -1.05
CA LYS A 181 15.70 2.02 -2.02
C LYS A 181 15.58 3.26 -2.90
N GLY A 182 14.43 3.86 -2.93
CA GLY A 182 14.12 5.08 -3.66
C GLY A 182 13.71 6.25 -2.76
N PRO A 183 13.24 7.36 -3.35
CA PRO A 183 12.76 8.51 -2.60
C PRO A 183 11.57 8.16 -1.71
N VAL A 184 11.52 8.77 -0.50
CA VAL A 184 10.48 8.54 0.50
C VAL A 184 9.84 9.86 0.91
N SER A 185 8.53 9.91 0.88
CA SER A 185 7.75 11.04 1.42
C SER A 185 6.67 10.51 2.35
N VAL A 186 6.75 10.82 3.64
CA VAL A 186 5.72 10.45 4.62
C VAL A 186 5.20 11.71 5.29
N ALA A 187 3.89 11.85 5.31
CA ALA A 187 3.21 12.94 6.02
C ALA A 187 2.14 12.34 6.94
N THR A 188 2.21 12.64 8.24
CA THR A 188 1.22 12.26 9.23
C THR A 188 0.73 13.50 9.99
N VAL A 189 -0.50 13.48 10.46
CA VAL A 189 -0.96 14.49 11.43
C VAL A 189 -0.75 13.96 12.85
N SER A 190 -1.14 12.69 13.09
CA SER A 190 -0.91 12.04 14.37
C SER A 190 -0.53 10.58 14.14
N GLY A 191 0.61 10.20 14.66
CA GLY A 191 1.18 8.86 14.53
C GLY A 191 2.68 8.90 14.28
N ASP A 192 3.32 7.81 14.59
CA ASP A 192 4.77 7.67 14.50
C ASP A 192 5.20 7.29 13.08
N GLN A 193 6.40 7.71 12.71
CA GLN A 193 7.01 7.38 11.42
C GLN A 193 8.31 6.62 11.65
N GLU A 194 8.34 5.36 11.27
CA GLU A 194 9.55 4.55 11.33
C GLU A 194 9.99 4.13 9.93
N ILE A 195 11.20 4.53 9.54
CA ILE A 195 11.89 3.98 8.38
C ILE A 195 13.12 3.23 8.85
N ARG A 196 13.11 1.91 8.74
CA ARG A 196 14.17 1.07 9.31
C ARG A 196 15.49 1.17 8.55
N ALA A 197 15.43 1.30 7.22
CA ALA A 197 16.62 1.50 6.41
C ALA A 197 16.34 2.31 5.14
N VAL A 198 17.15 3.34 4.91
CA VAL A 198 17.18 4.11 3.67
C VAL A 198 18.49 3.80 2.94
N GLU A 199 18.38 3.54 1.62
CA GLU A 199 19.55 3.28 0.79
C GLU A 199 20.00 4.51 -0.01
N ALA A 200 19.08 5.24 -0.63
CA ALA A 200 19.38 6.42 -1.44
C ALA A 200 18.14 7.29 -1.66
N GLY A 201 18.36 8.53 -2.08
CA GLY A 201 17.32 9.46 -2.53
C GLY A 201 16.89 10.49 -1.48
N GLU A 202 15.90 11.29 -1.85
CA GLU A 202 15.31 12.28 -0.95
C GLU A 202 14.35 11.59 0.03
N VAL A 203 14.52 11.87 1.33
CA VAL A 203 13.64 11.41 2.41
C VAL A 203 13.00 12.61 3.06
N LYS A 204 11.70 12.75 2.88
CA LYS A 204 10.91 13.85 3.42
C LYS A 204 9.88 13.33 4.41
N LEU A 205 10.05 13.68 5.68
CA LEU A 205 9.19 13.26 6.77
C LEU A 205 8.55 14.46 7.43
N GLN A 206 7.24 14.46 7.54
CA GLN A 206 6.48 15.55 8.13
C GLN A 206 5.46 14.98 9.11
N SER A 207 5.51 15.43 10.37
CA SER A 207 4.51 15.09 11.38
C SER A 207 4.03 16.36 12.10
N VAL A 208 2.82 16.33 12.58
CA VAL A 208 2.36 17.34 13.56
C VAL A 208 2.54 16.81 14.97
N SER A 209 2.15 15.54 15.22
CA SER A 209 2.33 14.89 16.50
C SER A 209 2.73 13.42 16.31
N GLY A 210 3.87 13.05 16.81
CA GLY A 210 4.43 11.73 16.71
C GLY A 210 5.94 11.73 16.53
N ASP A 211 6.57 10.65 16.91
CA ASP A 211 8.00 10.46 16.80
C ASP A 211 8.41 10.08 15.38
N VAL A 212 9.59 10.52 14.97
CA VAL A 212 10.18 10.19 13.68
C VAL A 212 11.48 9.42 13.90
N ARG A 213 11.56 8.20 13.39
CA ARG A 213 12.74 7.36 13.46
C ARG A 213 13.21 6.98 12.06
N VAL A 214 14.47 7.26 11.74
CA VAL A 214 15.05 6.94 10.43
C VAL A 214 16.39 6.22 10.58
N GLY A 215 16.46 5.03 10.00
CA GLY A 215 17.69 4.25 9.87
C GLY A 215 18.40 4.58 8.56
N ILE A 216 19.67 4.91 8.63
CA ILE A 216 20.51 5.19 7.46
C ILE A 216 21.54 4.07 7.30
N ARG A 217 21.66 3.52 6.10
CA ARG A 217 22.69 2.49 5.82
C ARG A 217 24.09 3.09 5.90
N PRO A 218 25.05 2.36 6.52
CA PRO A 218 26.42 2.82 6.65
C PRO A 218 27.09 3.10 5.29
N GLY A 219 28.02 4.07 5.28
CA GLY A 219 28.83 4.38 4.10
C GLY A 219 28.18 5.27 3.06
N ARG A 220 27.00 5.84 3.34
CA ARG A 220 26.30 6.80 2.48
C ARG A 220 26.62 8.23 2.88
N ARG A 221 26.75 9.10 1.89
CA ARG A 221 26.85 10.55 2.11
C ARG A 221 25.46 11.09 2.42
N LEU A 222 25.29 11.66 3.60
CA LEU A 222 24.02 12.09 4.15
C LEU A 222 24.02 13.60 4.38
N TRP A 223 22.99 14.27 3.86
CA TRP A 223 22.64 15.62 4.25
C TRP A 223 21.38 15.59 5.13
N ILE A 224 21.36 16.36 6.22
CA ILE A 224 20.27 16.34 7.19
C ILE A 224 19.76 17.76 7.43
N ASP A 225 18.46 17.95 7.24
CA ASP A 225 17.69 19.12 7.71
C ASP A 225 16.54 18.58 8.58
N ALA A 226 16.76 18.53 9.88
CA ALA A 226 15.78 18.03 10.82
C ALA A 226 15.38 19.13 11.82
N THR A 227 14.09 19.25 12.10
CA THR A 227 13.54 20.28 12.99
C THR A 227 12.39 19.71 13.81
N SER A 228 12.43 19.89 15.12
CA SER A 228 11.30 19.70 16.04
C SER A 228 11.03 20.99 16.78
N VAL A 229 9.77 21.38 16.91
CA VAL A 229 9.39 22.57 17.69
C VAL A 229 9.32 22.24 19.18
N SER A 230 8.78 21.07 19.53
CA SER A 230 8.69 20.58 20.90
C SER A 230 9.03 19.09 20.93
N GLY A 231 10.28 18.81 21.21
CA GLY A 231 10.86 17.47 21.24
C GLY A 231 12.38 17.50 21.12
N SER A 232 12.99 16.35 21.25
CA SER A 232 14.43 16.20 21.18
C SER A 232 14.86 15.69 19.80
N MET A 233 16.08 16.05 19.40
CA MET A 233 16.72 15.52 18.20
C MET A 233 17.96 14.76 18.57
N THR A 234 18.05 13.49 18.17
CA THR A 234 19.21 12.65 18.43
C THR A 234 19.70 12.00 17.14
N SER A 235 21.02 11.95 16.98
CA SER A 235 21.67 11.25 15.87
C SER A 235 22.78 10.37 16.38
N GLU A 236 22.75 9.10 15.98
CA GLU A 236 23.87 8.15 16.20
C GLU A 236 24.96 8.28 15.12
N LEU A 237 24.68 9.05 14.07
CA LEU A 237 25.64 9.29 13.00
C LEU A 237 26.49 10.50 13.36
N PRO A 238 27.80 10.48 13.07
CA PRO A 238 28.64 11.63 13.29
C PRO A 238 28.14 12.77 12.41
N MET A 239 27.68 13.84 13.03
CA MET A 239 27.45 15.11 12.36
C MET A 239 28.80 15.76 12.16
N GLU A 240 29.43 15.58 11.04
CA GLU A 240 30.52 16.45 10.65
C GLU A 240 29.87 17.81 10.35
N GLY A 241 30.13 18.77 11.25
CA GLY A 241 29.83 20.17 10.98
C GLY A 241 30.48 20.53 9.65
N ALA A 242 29.87 21.44 8.91
CA ALA A 242 30.34 21.91 7.61
C ALA A 242 31.84 22.20 7.65
N ALA A 243 32.65 21.19 7.42
CA ALA A 243 34.07 21.35 7.23
C ALA A 243 34.21 21.98 5.85
N GLU A 244 34.60 23.25 5.81
CA GLU A 244 35.12 23.89 4.61
C GLU A 244 36.24 23.00 4.08
N GLY A 245 35.96 22.21 3.04
CA GLY A 245 36.96 21.37 2.40
C GLY A 245 36.55 19.95 2.05
N ALA A 246 35.33 19.50 2.30
CA ALA A 246 34.88 18.20 1.80
C ALA A 246 34.75 18.26 0.27
N THR A 247 35.81 17.89 -0.40
CA THR A 247 35.83 17.59 -1.83
C THR A 247 34.94 16.39 -2.09
N GLY A 248 33.74 16.61 -2.58
CA GLY A 248 33.14 15.44 -3.14
C GLY A 248 31.65 15.41 -3.24
N GLY A 249 31.12 15.59 -4.42
CA GLY A 249 29.85 15.07 -4.91
C GLY A 249 28.58 15.37 -4.10
N ASP A 250 27.46 15.33 -4.78
CA ASP A 250 26.13 15.51 -4.16
C ASP A 250 25.82 14.43 -3.11
N PRO A 251 25.00 14.72 -2.08
CA PRO A 251 24.58 13.74 -1.10
C PRO A 251 23.81 12.59 -1.77
N GLU A 252 24.06 11.37 -1.32
CA GLU A 252 23.30 10.19 -1.80
C GLU A 252 21.95 10.08 -1.11
N ILE A 253 21.86 10.63 0.12
CA ILE A 253 20.64 10.70 0.90
C ILE A 253 20.45 12.15 1.37
N GLU A 254 19.30 12.72 1.04
CA GLU A 254 18.88 14.03 1.54
C GLU A 254 17.70 13.83 2.49
N LEU A 255 17.95 13.94 3.81
CA LEU A 255 16.94 13.75 4.84
C LEU A 255 16.38 15.11 5.31
N ARG A 256 15.09 15.30 5.11
CA ARG A 256 14.33 16.41 5.67
C ARG A 256 13.25 15.88 6.61
N ALA A 257 13.42 16.08 7.91
CA ALA A 257 12.48 15.65 8.93
C ALA A 257 11.92 16.86 9.69
N ARG A 258 10.60 17.00 9.72
CA ARG A 258 9.93 18.08 10.44
C ARG A 258 8.80 17.55 11.30
N THR A 259 8.83 17.84 12.59
CA THR A 259 7.71 17.58 13.50
C THR A 259 7.40 18.83 14.34
N VAL A 260 6.17 18.97 14.76
CA VAL A 260 5.80 20.04 15.70
C VAL A 260 5.93 19.52 17.13
N SER A 261 5.44 18.31 17.41
CA SER A 261 5.54 17.67 18.72
C SER A 261 5.95 16.21 18.55
N GLY A 262 7.12 15.86 19.02
CA GLY A 262 7.71 14.54 18.93
C GLY A 262 9.22 14.58 18.76
N ASP A 263 9.85 13.46 19.02
CA ASP A 263 11.29 13.28 18.92
C ASP A 263 11.68 12.89 17.49
N VAL A 264 12.85 13.36 17.04
CA VAL A 264 13.47 12.90 15.79
C VAL A 264 14.73 12.11 16.10
N ARG A 265 14.73 10.84 15.70
CA ARG A 265 15.87 9.93 15.94
C ARG A 265 16.45 9.43 14.64
N ILE A 266 17.70 9.74 14.37
CA ILE A 266 18.46 9.25 13.22
C ILE A 266 19.42 8.18 13.72
N VAL A 267 19.24 6.96 13.26
CA VAL A 267 19.99 5.80 13.76
C VAL A 267 20.75 5.10 12.62
N ARG A 268 21.68 4.25 12.95
CA ARG A 268 22.30 3.34 11.98
C ARG A 268 21.32 2.22 11.66
N ALA A 269 21.02 2.02 10.39
CA ALA A 269 20.21 0.89 9.97
C ALA A 269 20.92 -0.43 10.33
N ALA A 270 20.14 -1.39 10.80
CA ALA A 270 20.64 -2.75 10.99
C ALA A 270 21.11 -3.32 9.63
N PRO A 271 22.13 -4.22 9.61
CA PRO A 271 22.50 -4.91 8.39
C PRO A 271 21.29 -5.66 7.82
N ALA A 272 21.18 -5.69 6.49
CA ALA A 272 20.12 -6.44 5.83
C ALA A 272 20.18 -7.91 6.27
N HIS A 273 19.09 -8.44 6.78
CA HIS A 273 18.95 -9.88 6.91
C HIS A 273 18.82 -10.45 5.49
N VAL A 274 19.85 -11.17 5.06
CA VAL A 274 19.89 -11.94 3.80
C VAL A 274 19.02 -13.18 3.95
#